data_8a2320e2ffb8f29649ef3a5083c493ca
#
_entry.id   8a2320e2ffb8f29649ef3a5083c493ca
#
_cell.length_a   1.000
_cell.length_b   1.000
_cell.length_c   1.000
_cell.angle_alpha   90.00
_cell.angle_beta   90.00
_cell.angle_gamma   90.00
#
_symmetry.space_group_name_H-M   'P 1'
#
loop_
_entity.id
_entity.type
_entity.pdbx_description
1 polymer ?
#
loop_
_entity_poly.entity_id
_entity_poly.type
_entity_poly.pdbx_seq_one_letter_code
_entity_poly.pdbx_strand_id
1 'polypeptide(L)'
;KVILFERTNIRNLKPNDLLSRNDELPNFVSADLSFISLKLVFKSINNLLSGDCIEGIFLIKPQFEVGKGKVSRGGVVRNPEHHIEAIESVINAAKQHKWEIQDLIASPLTGPAGNHEYLIWMCKKEKFISNINKKYIENLVKNTL
;
A
#
# COMPACT_ATOMS: atom_id res chain seq x y z
N LYS A 1 21.45 9.94 7.71
CA LYS A 1 21.99 9.93 6.33
C LYS A 1 20.94 9.34 5.41
N VAL A 2 20.56 10.05 4.33
CA VAL A 2 19.66 9.54 3.29
C VAL A 2 20.49 8.78 2.24
N ILE A 3 20.01 7.60 1.83
CA ILE A 3 20.56 6.83 0.72
C ILE A 3 19.52 6.85 -0.40
N LEU A 4 19.88 7.41 -1.55
CA LEU A 4 18.99 7.56 -2.69
C LEU A 4 19.26 6.49 -3.75
N PHE A 5 18.19 5.86 -4.24
CA PHE A 5 18.17 4.92 -5.36
C PHE A 5 17.28 5.48 -6.47
N GLU A 6 17.83 6.31 -7.34
CA GLU A 6 17.10 6.82 -8.50
C GLU A 6 17.00 5.79 -9.63
N ARG A 7 15.95 5.91 -10.45
CA ARG A 7 15.73 5.05 -11.63
C ARG A 7 15.76 3.55 -11.30
N THR A 8 15.36 3.19 -10.07
CA THR A 8 15.42 1.83 -9.55
C THR A 8 14.02 1.29 -9.38
N ASN A 9 13.72 0.15 -9.98
CA ASN A 9 12.48 -0.55 -9.74
C ASN A 9 12.60 -1.36 -8.45
N ILE A 10 11.72 -1.09 -7.48
CA ILE A 10 11.75 -1.77 -6.17
C ILE A 10 11.68 -3.30 -6.28
N ARG A 11 11.06 -3.84 -7.34
CA ARG A 11 11.00 -5.29 -7.56
C ARG A 11 12.36 -5.93 -7.86
N ASN A 12 13.33 -5.15 -8.30
CA ASN A 12 14.67 -5.60 -8.64
C ASN A 12 15.68 -5.33 -7.51
N LEU A 13 15.30 -4.52 -6.52
CA LEU A 13 16.17 -4.19 -5.39
C LEU A 13 16.35 -5.41 -4.49
N LYS A 14 17.58 -5.65 -4.08
CA LYS A 14 17.97 -6.79 -3.24
C LYS A 14 18.46 -6.31 -1.87
N PRO A 15 18.39 -7.14 -0.82
CA PRO A 15 18.92 -6.81 0.49
C PRO A 15 20.36 -6.29 0.45
N ASN A 16 21.23 -6.92 -0.34
CA ASN A 16 22.63 -6.52 -0.46
C ASN A 16 22.83 -5.11 -1.03
N ASP A 17 21.89 -4.61 -1.83
CA ASP A 17 21.94 -3.24 -2.36
C ASP A 17 21.77 -2.22 -1.22
N LEU A 18 20.99 -2.56 -0.21
CA LEU A 18 20.81 -1.76 1.01
C LEU A 18 21.98 -1.97 1.98
N LEU A 19 22.36 -3.23 2.25
CA LEU A 19 23.42 -3.58 3.20
C LEU A 19 24.80 -3.09 2.76
N SER A 20 25.04 -2.96 1.45
CA SER A 20 26.28 -2.35 0.95
C SER A 20 26.46 -0.87 1.34
N ARG A 21 25.40 -0.24 1.82
CA ARG A 21 25.33 1.19 2.16
C ARG A 21 24.89 1.44 3.62
N ASN A 22 24.45 0.42 4.30
CA ASN A 22 23.97 0.44 5.67
C ASN A 22 24.21 -0.93 6.33
N ASP A 23 24.43 -0.97 7.64
CA ASP A 23 24.76 -2.20 8.37
C ASP A 23 23.53 -3.09 8.60
N GLU A 24 22.33 -2.53 8.53
CA GLU A 24 21.08 -3.22 8.80
C GLU A 24 20.03 -2.93 7.73
N LEU A 25 19.12 -3.90 7.52
CA LEU A 25 17.91 -3.69 6.74
C LEU A 25 16.89 -2.87 7.54
N PRO A 26 16.07 -2.04 6.87
CA PRO A 26 15.03 -1.27 7.55
C PRO A 26 13.95 -2.18 8.13
N ASN A 27 13.30 -1.71 9.18
CA ASN A 27 12.13 -2.36 9.80
C ASN A 27 10.84 -1.57 9.59
N PHE A 28 10.92 -0.43 8.91
CA PHE A 28 9.77 0.40 8.56
C PHE A 28 9.78 0.73 7.07
N VAL A 29 8.58 0.76 6.46
CA VAL A 29 8.39 1.17 5.07
C VAL A 29 7.26 2.18 4.95
N SER A 30 7.49 3.24 4.18
CA SER A 30 6.46 4.13 3.65
C SER A 30 6.46 3.99 2.13
N ALA A 31 5.29 3.69 1.55
CA ALA A 31 5.19 3.42 0.12
C ALA A 31 4.09 4.27 -0.54
N ASP A 32 4.52 5.21 -1.36
CA ASP A 32 3.70 5.95 -2.32
C ASP A 32 4.17 5.57 -3.73
N LEU A 33 3.47 4.65 -4.38
CA LEU A 33 3.86 4.10 -5.68
C LEU A 33 2.84 4.50 -6.75
N SER A 34 3.33 4.77 -7.96
CA SER A 34 2.49 5.10 -9.11
C SER A 34 2.69 4.12 -10.25
N PHE A 35 1.64 3.89 -11.03
CA PHE A 35 1.63 3.01 -12.21
C PHE A 35 1.94 1.54 -11.94
N ILE A 36 1.79 1.10 -10.69
CA ILE A 36 1.96 -0.29 -10.28
C ILE A 36 0.99 -0.58 -9.12
N SER A 37 0.44 -1.80 -9.09
CA SER A 37 -0.35 -2.28 -7.96
C SER A 37 0.55 -2.66 -6.78
N LEU A 38 0.14 -2.32 -5.55
CA LEU A 38 0.79 -2.75 -4.32
C LEU A 38 0.92 -4.27 -4.22
N LYS A 39 -0.04 -5.01 -4.78
CA LYS A 39 -0.04 -6.49 -4.82
C LYS A 39 1.22 -7.07 -5.46
N LEU A 40 1.80 -6.35 -6.42
CA LEU A 40 2.98 -6.80 -7.16
C LEU A 40 4.31 -6.49 -6.45
N VAL A 41 4.28 -5.68 -5.39
CA VAL A 41 5.50 -5.22 -4.71
C VAL A 41 5.66 -5.75 -3.29
N PHE A 42 4.60 -6.28 -2.66
CA PHE A 42 4.69 -6.80 -1.28
C PHE A 42 5.80 -7.83 -1.09
N LYS A 43 5.96 -8.76 -2.04
CA LYS A 43 7.05 -9.74 -1.98
C LYS A 43 8.42 -9.09 -1.96
N SER A 44 8.64 -8.10 -2.82
CA SER A 44 9.92 -7.40 -2.91
C SER A 44 10.17 -6.55 -1.66
N ILE A 45 9.15 -5.84 -1.19
CA ILE A 45 9.23 -5.07 0.05
C ILE A 45 9.59 -5.99 1.23
N ASN A 46 8.94 -7.14 1.36
CA ASN A 46 9.23 -8.09 2.43
C ASN A 46 10.70 -8.52 2.47
N ASN A 47 11.30 -8.71 1.30
CA ASN A 47 12.70 -9.12 1.22
C ASN A 47 13.68 -8.02 1.64
N LEU A 48 13.23 -6.76 1.64
CA LEU A 48 14.04 -5.59 1.99
C LEU A 48 13.93 -5.18 3.46
N LEU A 49 13.07 -5.85 4.22
CA LEU A 49 12.78 -5.50 5.61
C LEU A 49 13.29 -6.60 6.56
N SER A 50 13.78 -6.21 7.73
CA SER A 50 14.22 -7.10 8.79
C SER A 50 13.94 -6.50 10.16
N GLY A 51 13.91 -7.36 11.19
CA GLY A 51 13.70 -6.98 12.58
C GLY A 51 12.45 -7.60 13.20
N ASP A 52 12.32 -7.46 14.52
CA ASP A 52 11.23 -8.05 15.30
C ASP A 52 9.91 -7.28 15.17
N CYS A 53 9.99 -6.02 14.81
CA CYS A 53 8.84 -5.11 14.72
C CYS A 53 8.84 -4.42 13.36
N ILE A 54 8.35 -5.13 12.34
CA ILE A 54 8.26 -4.58 10.97
C ILE A 54 6.89 -3.95 10.79
N GLU A 55 6.90 -2.68 10.37
CA GLU A 55 5.70 -1.89 10.10
C GLU A 55 5.77 -1.22 8.73
N GLY A 56 4.60 -0.84 8.23
CA GLY A 56 4.54 -0.07 6.98
C GLY A 56 3.25 0.74 6.84
N ILE A 57 3.38 1.87 6.16
CA ILE A 57 2.26 2.69 5.69
C ILE A 57 2.29 2.69 4.17
N PHE A 58 1.17 2.34 3.57
CA PHE A 58 1.05 2.20 2.12
C PHE A 58 -0.10 3.06 1.61
N LEU A 59 0.13 3.79 0.53
CA LEU A 59 -0.92 4.56 -0.14
C LEU A 59 -1.60 3.69 -1.20
N ILE A 60 -2.85 3.34 -0.95
CA ILE A 60 -3.70 2.62 -1.90
C ILE A 60 -4.26 3.63 -2.90
N LYS A 61 -3.94 3.43 -4.17
CA LYS A 61 -4.41 4.24 -5.28
C LYS A 61 -5.38 3.40 -6.14
N PRO A 62 -6.69 3.56 -5.99
CA PRO A 62 -7.67 2.73 -6.69
C PRO A 62 -7.42 2.63 -8.20
N GLN A 63 -6.96 3.72 -8.83
CA GLN A 63 -6.67 3.78 -10.25
C GLN A 63 -5.54 2.83 -10.71
N PHE A 64 -4.70 2.35 -9.79
CA PHE A 64 -3.63 1.38 -10.08
C PHE A 64 -3.94 -0.02 -9.53
N GLU A 65 -5.03 -0.19 -8.79
CA GLU A 65 -5.43 -1.46 -8.19
C GLU A 65 -6.55 -2.17 -8.96
N VAL A 66 -7.44 -1.41 -9.61
CA VAL A 66 -8.54 -1.95 -10.43
C VAL A 66 -8.13 -2.13 -11.89
N GLY A 67 -8.86 -2.98 -12.62
CA GLY A 67 -8.62 -3.18 -14.04
C GLY A 67 -8.91 -1.93 -14.89
N LYS A 68 -8.28 -1.83 -16.05
CA LYS A 68 -8.39 -0.68 -16.97
C LYS A 68 -9.83 -0.28 -17.31
N GLY A 69 -10.76 -1.24 -17.41
CA GLY A 69 -12.18 -0.99 -17.70
C GLY A 69 -12.96 -0.32 -16.56
N LYS A 70 -12.37 -0.20 -15.36
CA LYS A 70 -12.98 0.41 -14.17
C LYS A 70 -12.47 1.83 -13.90
N VAL A 71 -11.54 2.30 -14.72
CA VAL A 71 -10.99 3.65 -14.64
C VAL A 71 -11.65 4.51 -15.70
N SER A 72 -12.27 5.61 -15.31
CA SER A 72 -12.97 6.53 -16.21
C SER A 72 -11.97 7.26 -17.13
N ARG A 73 -12.49 7.85 -18.21
CA ARG A 73 -11.71 8.75 -19.06
C ARG A 73 -11.13 9.88 -18.20
N GLY A 74 -9.82 10.08 -18.27
CA GLY A 74 -9.08 11.01 -17.39
C GLY A 74 -8.39 10.35 -16.20
N GLY A 75 -8.45 9.01 -16.07
CA GLY A 75 -7.68 8.29 -15.06
C GLY A 75 -8.31 8.24 -13.66
N VAL A 76 -9.59 8.60 -13.53
CA VAL A 76 -10.27 8.69 -12.23
C VAL A 76 -11.22 7.51 -12.01
N VAL A 77 -11.15 6.89 -10.84
CA VAL A 77 -12.10 5.89 -10.34
C VAL A 77 -13.23 6.62 -9.62
N ARG A 78 -14.47 6.50 -10.13
CA ARG A 78 -15.64 7.23 -9.61
C ARG A 78 -16.64 6.33 -8.90
N ASN A 79 -16.67 5.04 -9.25
CA ASN A 79 -17.63 4.10 -8.67
C ASN A 79 -17.16 3.65 -7.29
N PRO A 80 -17.96 3.83 -6.22
CA PRO A 80 -17.64 3.39 -4.87
C PRO A 80 -17.25 1.91 -4.78
N GLU A 81 -17.93 1.03 -5.53
CA GLU A 81 -17.64 -0.41 -5.56
C GLU A 81 -16.21 -0.70 -6.04
N HIS A 82 -15.69 0.09 -6.96
CA HIS A 82 -14.32 -0.06 -7.44
C HIS A 82 -13.29 0.38 -6.38
N HIS A 83 -13.61 1.36 -5.54
CA HIS A 83 -12.77 1.73 -4.40
C HIS A 83 -12.73 0.61 -3.36
N ILE A 84 -13.91 0.04 -3.04
CA ILE A 84 -14.03 -1.09 -2.11
C ILE A 84 -13.21 -2.27 -2.63
N GLU A 85 -13.38 -2.63 -3.90
CA GLU A 85 -12.63 -3.71 -4.55
C GLU A 85 -11.10 -3.47 -4.50
N ALA A 86 -10.66 -2.25 -4.77
CA ALA A 86 -9.24 -1.88 -4.67
C ALA A 86 -8.68 -2.13 -3.28
N ILE A 87 -9.37 -1.63 -2.25
CA ILE A 87 -8.98 -1.78 -0.84
C ILE A 87 -8.95 -3.26 -0.45
N GLU A 88 -10.02 -4.00 -0.70
CA GLU A 88 -10.12 -5.42 -0.35
C GLU A 88 -9.04 -6.26 -1.06
N SER A 89 -8.76 -5.96 -2.34
CA SER A 89 -7.74 -6.69 -3.10
C SER A 89 -6.32 -6.46 -2.55
N VAL A 90 -6.02 -5.23 -2.10
CA VAL A 90 -4.74 -4.91 -1.45
C VAL A 90 -4.64 -5.59 -0.09
N ILE A 91 -5.69 -5.54 0.72
CA ILE A 91 -5.73 -6.21 2.03
C ILE A 91 -5.49 -7.72 1.88
N ASN A 92 -6.18 -8.36 0.93
CA ASN A 92 -6.03 -9.79 0.68
C ASN A 92 -4.60 -10.15 0.25
N ALA A 93 -4.00 -9.37 -0.64
CA ALA A 93 -2.63 -9.57 -1.05
C ALA A 93 -1.63 -9.32 0.09
N ALA A 94 -1.85 -8.29 0.91
CA ALA A 94 -1.03 -8.01 2.08
C ALA A 94 -1.03 -9.19 3.07
N LYS A 95 -2.21 -9.76 3.39
CA LYS A 95 -2.35 -10.95 4.24
C LYS A 95 -1.62 -12.17 3.70
N GLN A 96 -1.66 -12.41 2.38
CA GLN A 96 -0.88 -13.49 1.73
C GLN A 96 0.63 -13.31 1.95
N HIS A 97 1.08 -12.08 2.13
CA HIS A 97 2.45 -11.72 2.44
C HIS A 97 2.71 -11.51 3.94
N LYS A 98 1.81 -12.01 4.81
CA LYS A 98 1.92 -11.97 6.28
C LYS A 98 1.94 -10.55 6.87
N TRP A 99 1.22 -9.63 6.24
CA TRP A 99 0.92 -8.33 6.81
C TRP A 99 -0.42 -8.37 7.55
N GLU A 100 -0.44 -7.85 8.76
CA GLU A 100 -1.65 -7.66 9.57
C GLU A 100 -2.06 -6.20 9.53
N ILE A 101 -3.34 -5.96 9.20
CA ILE A 101 -3.87 -4.62 9.05
C ILE A 101 -4.12 -4.02 10.43
N GLN A 102 -3.57 -2.85 10.67
CA GLN A 102 -3.75 -2.12 11.94
C GLN A 102 -4.78 -1.02 11.80
N ASP A 103 -4.69 -0.20 10.74
CA ASP A 103 -5.63 0.88 10.49
C ASP A 103 -5.77 1.19 8.99
N LEU A 104 -6.89 1.83 8.63
CA LEU A 104 -7.21 2.26 7.27
C LEU A 104 -8.00 3.56 7.31
N ILE A 105 -7.51 4.58 6.65
CA ILE A 105 -8.17 5.88 6.54
C ILE A 105 -8.18 6.39 5.10
N ALA A 106 -9.08 7.31 4.80
CA ALA A 106 -8.99 8.08 3.57
C ALA A 106 -7.78 9.02 3.64
N SER A 107 -7.06 9.17 2.53
CA SER A 107 -6.02 10.18 2.41
C SER A 107 -6.64 11.58 2.51
N PRO A 108 -6.07 12.50 3.30
CA PRO A 108 -6.54 13.88 3.35
C PRO A 108 -6.31 14.64 2.03
N LEU A 109 -5.46 14.11 1.16
CA LEU A 109 -5.15 14.68 -0.14
C LEU A 109 -5.63 13.74 -1.24
N THR A 110 -6.16 14.33 -2.31
CA THR A 110 -6.47 13.62 -3.56
C THR A 110 -5.24 13.56 -4.46
N GLY A 111 -5.17 12.52 -5.29
CA GLY A 111 -4.15 12.44 -6.34
C GLY A 111 -4.29 13.56 -7.38
N PRO A 112 -3.26 13.78 -8.23
CA PRO A 112 -3.21 14.90 -9.19
C PRO A 112 -4.39 14.94 -10.17
N ALA A 113 -4.97 13.78 -10.51
CA ALA A 113 -6.15 13.68 -11.37
C ALA A 113 -7.48 13.78 -10.59
N GLY A 114 -7.45 13.97 -9.27
CA GLY A 114 -8.61 14.05 -8.41
C GLY A 114 -9.08 12.68 -7.88
N ASN A 115 -8.25 11.64 -7.95
CA ASN A 115 -8.55 10.35 -7.32
C ASN A 115 -8.51 10.46 -5.80
N HIS A 116 -9.54 9.94 -5.12
CA HIS A 116 -9.46 9.63 -3.69
C HIS A 116 -8.56 8.42 -3.47
N GLU A 117 -7.69 8.51 -2.50
CA GLU A 117 -6.68 7.51 -2.17
C GLU A 117 -6.81 7.13 -0.69
N TYR A 118 -6.20 6.03 -0.25
CA TYR A 118 -6.37 5.54 1.14
C TYR A 118 -5.01 5.17 1.73
N LEU A 119 -4.81 5.53 2.99
CA LEU A 119 -3.64 5.14 3.75
C LEU A 119 -3.96 3.89 4.57
N ILE A 120 -3.15 2.86 4.41
CA ILE A 120 -3.26 1.63 5.18
C ILE A 120 -1.99 1.43 6.01
N TRP A 121 -2.16 1.28 7.33
CA TRP A 121 -1.09 0.91 8.23
C TRP A 121 -1.13 -0.59 8.50
N MET A 122 0.02 -1.23 8.37
CA MET A 122 0.16 -2.68 8.52
C MET A 122 1.43 -3.02 9.31
N CYS A 123 1.44 -4.19 9.95
CA CYS A 123 2.63 -4.73 10.62
C CYS A 123 2.79 -6.23 10.35
N LYS A 124 3.98 -6.77 10.61
CA LYS A 124 4.26 -8.22 10.49
C LYS A 124 3.85 -9.01 11.72
N LYS A 125 3.70 -8.35 12.83
CA LYS A 125 3.25 -8.93 14.08
C LYS A 125 2.06 -8.12 14.55
N GLU A 126 0.93 -8.78 14.75
CA GLU A 126 -0.29 -8.12 15.19
C GLU A 126 -0.04 -7.34 16.50
N LYS A 127 -0.34 -6.05 16.47
CA LYS A 127 -0.24 -5.16 17.62
C LYS A 127 -1.58 -4.94 18.30
N PHE A 128 -2.63 -4.85 17.49
CA PHE A 128 -4.00 -4.59 17.94
C PHE A 128 -4.97 -5.44 17.11
N ILE A 129 -6.09 -5.79 17.71
CA ILE A 129 -7.21 -6.38 16.97
C ILE A 129 -7.84 -5.28 16.12
N SER A 130 -7.64 -5.38 14.81
CA SER A 130 -8.20 -4.43 13.85
C SER A 130 -9.71 -4.68 13.67
N ASN A 131 -10.51 -3.60 13.72
CA ASN A 131 -11.94 -3.64 13.42
C ASN A 131 -12.24 -3.41 11.92
N ILE A 132 -11.24 -3.49 11.06
CA ILE A 132 -11.38 -3.26 9.63
C ILE A 132 -12.01 -4.50 8.99
N ASN A 133 -13.32 -4.43 8.82
CA ASN A 133 -14.15 -5.41 8.14
C ASN A 133 -14.80 -4.78 6.90
N LYS A 134 -15.55 -5.56 6.14
CA LYS A 134 -16.23 -5.09 4.93
C LYS A 134 -17.11 -3.87 5.19
N LYS A 135 -17.91 -3.87 6.26
CA LYS A 135 -18.78 -2.74 6.64
C LYS A 135 -17.98 -1.47 6.94
N TYR A 136 -16.83 -1.61 7.59
CA TYR A 136 -15.93 -0.48 7.82
C TYR A 136 -15.46 0.13 6.50
N ILE A 137 -15.01 -0.70 5.56
CA ILE A 137 -14.52 -0.26 4.24
C ILE A 137 -15.63 0.43 3.44
N GLU A 138 -16.85 -0.15 3.43
CA GLU A 138 -18.02 0.44 2.76
C GLU A 138 -18.35 1.83 3.32
N ASN A 139 -18.36 1.97 4.65
CA ASN A 139 -18.62 3.26 5.31
C ASN A 139 -17.51 4.28 5.04
N LEU A 140 -16.23 3.84 5.10
CA LEU A 140 -15.10 4.71 4.78
C LEU A 140 -15.22 5.26 3.36
N VAL A 141 -15.45 4.40 2.38
CA VAL A 141 -15.59 4.80 0.97
C VAL A 141 -16.78 5.73 0.78
N LYS A 142 -17.94 5.42 1.36
CA LYS A 142 -19.14 6.25 1.28
C LYS A 142 -18.94 7.66 1.85
N ASN A 143 -18.14 7.78 2.91
CA ASN A 143 -17.87 9.08 3.55
C ASN A 143 -16.74 9.85 2.83
N THR A 144 -16.01 9.21 1.93
CA THR A 144 -14.89 9.80 1.19
C THR A 144 -15.33 10.36 -0.16
N LEU A 145 -16.29 9.71 -0.84
CA LEU A 145 -16.81 10.07 -2.16
C LEU A 145 -18.08 10.91 -2.08
#